data_e4eb541d86f22a73e3547061af534dc4
#
_entry.id   e4eb541d86f22a73e3547061af534dc4
#
_cell.length_a   1.000
_cell.length_b   1.000
_cell.length_c   1.000
_cell.angle_alpha   90.00
_cell.angle_beta   90.00
_cell.angle_gamma   90.00
#
_symmetry.space_group_name_H-M   'P 1'
#
loop_
_entity.id
_entity.type
_entity.pdbx_description
1 polymer ?
#
loop_
_entity_poly.entity_id
_entity_poly.type
_entity_poly.pdbx_seq_one_letter_code
_entity_poly.pdbx_strand_id
1 'polypeptide(L)'
;MTKKERLLRAFQNQEVDKVPMGFWYHFSPDDDFGQKTVDQHLELFRETGMDMIKVMCDGYFNYPNPYIEKVTSAEDWFGLTPMGEDSPYIANQVLRAKRVVEGVKGECCVFYNVFCPMSLMRFGTSEELLMKHLKENPEAVCHAFEVIAEDVKTLVRKLITEAGCDGIYYCVQNAETFRFTAEEYRKLVRPSDLKVLEYANTLSENNILHCCGWAGDPNRIEVWQDYPAKAVNWAVYVENLSLAEGKKFFGGRCVMGGFDNRKEGLLYSGTKEEIEKEVERILKETGTTGVILGADCTVPSDIDHQRLIWIREKLDKM
;
A
#
# COMPACT_ATOMS: atom_id res chain seq x y z
N MET A 1 22.10 9.13 10.94
CA MET A 1 20.82 9.71 10.45
C MET A 1 19.67 9.29 11.35
N THR A 2 18.61 10.11 11.48
CA THR A 2 17.34 9.65 12.04
C THR A 2 16.64 8.68 11.07
N LYS A 3 15.68 7.89 11.56
CA LYS A 3 14.89 6.99 10.72
C LYS A 3 14.14 7.75 9.62
N LYS A 4 13.51 8.87 9.99
CA LYS A 4 12.79 9.75 9.06
C LYS A 4 13.71 10.32 7.96
N GLU A 5 14.83 10.86 8.34
CA GLU A 5 15.83 11.43 7.42
C GLU A 5 16.37 10.35 6.46
N ARG A 6 16.68 9.15 6.97
CA ARG A 6 17.14 7.99 6.18
C ARG A 6 16.13 7.59 5.10
N LEU A 7 14.86 7.47 5.47
CA LEU A 7 13.81 7.10 4.53
C LEU A 7 13.61 8.17 3.45
N LEU A 8 13.55 9.45 3.82
CA LEU A 8 13.39 10.55 2.88
C LEU A 8 14.57 10.67 1.90
N ARG A 9 15.79 10.40 2.36
CA ARG A 9 16.97 10.33 1.47
C ARG A 9 16.89 9.14 0.51
N ALA A 10 16.44 7.98 0.98
CA ALA A 10 16.21 6.82 0.11
C ALA A 10 15.18 7.15 -0.99
N PHE A 11 14.09 7.84 -0.66
CA PHE A 11 13.10 8.31 -1.63
C PHE A 11 13.70 9.22 -2.72
N GLN A 12 14.75 9.96 -2.40
CA GLN A 12 15.45 10.87 -3.31
C GLN A 12 16.63 10.20 -4.03
N ASN A 13 16.81 8.90 -3.91
CA ASN A 13 17.98 8.17 -4.42
C ASN A 13 19.31 8.76 -3.92
N GLN A 14 19.35 9.23 -2.68
CA GLN A 14 20.56 9.74 -2.04
C GLN A 14 21.21 8.65 -1.17
N GLU A 15 22.50 8.80 -0.90
CA GLU A 15 23.23 7.92 0.02
C GLU A 15 22.64 7.98 1.43
N VAL A 16 22.61 6.84 2.08
CA VAL A 16 22.12 6.65 3.45
C VAL A 16 23.18 5.97 4.32
N ASP A 17 23.11 6.15 5.64
CA ASP A 17 24.02 5.50 6.58
C ASP A 17 23.81 3.97 6.63
N LYS A 18 22.61 3.51 6.34
CA LYS A 18 22.21 2.11 6.14
C LYS A 18 20.88 2.06 5.37
N VAL A 19 20.60 0.98 4.69
CA VAL A 19 19.36 0.83 3.93
C VAL A 19 18.17 0.81 4.91
N PRO A 20 17.13 1.65 4.70
CA PRO A 20 15.93 1.62 5.52
C PRO A 20 15.12 0.36 5.30
N MET A 21 14.30 0.00 6.29
CA MET A 21 13.38 -1.13 6.19
C MET A 21 11.99 -0.80 6.69
N GLY A 22 10.98 -1.51 6.13
CA GLY A 22 9.58 -1.39 6.54
C GLY A 22 8.81 -2.67 6.22
N PHE A 23 8.07 -3.17 7.21
CA PHE A 23 7.21 -4.34 7.10
C PHE A 23 5.86 -4.06 7.76
N TRP A 24 4.83 -4.82 7.40
CA TRP A 24 3.48 -4.68 7.94
C TRP A 24 2.74 -6.01 7.85
N TYR A 25 1.74 -6.18 8.69
CA TYR A 25 0.79 -7.28 8.64
C TYR A 25 -0.65 -6.77 8.91
N HIS A 26 -1.64 -7.61 8.63
CA HIS A 26 -3.03 -7.34 8.98
C HIS A 26 -3.28 -7.60 10.46
N PHE A 27 -4.03 -6.73 11.08
CA PHE A 27 -4.48 -6.88 12.46
C PHE A 27 -5.78 -7.69 12.51
N SER A 28 -6.03 -8.38 13.64
CA SER A 28 -7.18 -9.26 13.77
C SER A 28 -8.49 -8.47 13.69
N PRO A 29 -9.52 -9.03 12.98
CA PRO A 29 -10.88 -8.49 13.02
C PRO A 29 -11.51 -8.45 14.42
N ASP A 30 -11.01 -9.28 15.35
CA ASP A 30 -11.43 -9.29 16.77
C ASP A 30 -10.87 -8.11 17.56
N ASP A 31 -9.90 -7.41 16.99
CA ASP A 31 -9.45 -6.14 17.52
C ASP A 31 -10.49 -5.07 17.15
N ASP A 32 -10.88 -4.26 18.09
CA ASP A 32 -11.94 -3.24 17.93
C ASP A 32 -11.60 -2.11 16.96
N PHE A 33 -10.52 -2.29 16.17
CA PHE A 33 -9.93 -1.31 15.23
C PHE A 33 -9.72 0.09 15.83
N GLY A 34 -9.80 0.20 17.15
CA GLY A 34 -9.59 1.41 17.93
C GLY A 34 -8.16 1.54 18.45
N GLN A 35 -8.04 1.75 19.79
CA GLN A 35 -6.74 1.98 20.41
C GLN A 35 -5.80 0.77 20.34
N LYS A 36 -6.34 -0.45 20.44
CA LYS A 36 -5.53 -1.68 20.37
C LYS A 36 -4.76 -1.78 19.04
N THR A 37 -5.41 -1.50 17.92
CA THR A 37 -4.75 -1.47 16.60
C THR A 37 -3.66 -0.40 16.52
N VAL A 38 -3.87 0.77 17.14
CA VAL A 38 -2.83 1.81 17.25
C VAL A 38 -1.64 1.30 18.04
N ASP A 39 -1.89 0.70 19.20
CA ASP A 39 -0.83 0.17 20.08
C ASP A 39 -0.01 -0.92 19.39
N GLN A 40 -0.65 -1.81 18.66
CA GLN A 40 0.02 -2.87 17.87
C GLN A 40 0.92 -2.30 16.76
N HIS A 41 0.51 -1.24 16.05
CA HIS A 41 1.40 -0.57 15.07
C HIS A 41 2.65 0.01 15.75
N LEU A 42 2.46 0.64 16.92
CA LEU A 42 3.56 1.24 17.66
C LEU A 42 4.48 0.18 18.29
N GLU A 43 3.94 -0.93 18.76
CA GLU A 43 4.67 -2.08 19.28
C GLU A 43 5.56 -2.69 18.20
N LEU A 44 4.98 -3.06 17.05
CA LEU A 44 5.73 -3.58 15.89
C LEU A 44 6.89 -2.65 15.51
N PHE A 45 6.63 -1.36 15.41
CA PHE A 45 7.65 -0.37 15.09
C PHE A 45 8.79 -0.33 16.13
N ARG A 46 8.45 -0.34 17.41
CA ARG A 46 9.44 -0.25 18.51
C ARG A 46 10.27 -1.52 18.63
N GLU A 47 9.64 -2.67 18.55
CA GLU A 47 10.32 -3.97 18.66
C GLU A 47 11.27 -4.23 17.50
N THR A 48 10.84 -3.94 16.28
CA THR A 48 11.63 -4.26 15.08
C THR A 48 12.61 -3.17 14.66
N GLY A 49 12.46 -1.95 15.20
CA GLY A 49 13.32 -0.83 14.87
C GLY A 49 13.20 -0.33 13.42
N MET A 50 12.09 -0.59 12.73
CA MET A 50 11.82 -0.16 11.35
C MET A 50 11.97 1.35 11.15
N ASP A 51 12.13 1.77 9.91
CA ASP A 51 12.34 3.17 9.54
C ASP A 51 11.05 3.91 9.17
N MET A 52 9.93 3.17 9.03
CA MET A 52 8.60 3.72 8.72
C MET A 52 7.49 2.88 9.35
N ILE A 53 6.32 3.48 9.43
CA ILE A 53 5.07 2.78 9.72
C ILE A 53 4.13 2.90 8.52
N LYS A 54 3.61 1.77 8.06
CA LYS A 54 2.41 1.69 7.22
C LYS A 54 1.22 1.44 8.13
N VAL A 55 0.38 2.44 8.33
CA VAL A 55 -0.87 2.28 9.09
C VAL A 55 -1.87 1.53 8.24
N MET A 56 -2.28 0.36 8.71
CA MET A 56 -3.22 -0.49 8.00
C MET A 56 -4.65 0.00 8.16
N CYS A 57 -5.44 -0.15 7.09
CA CYS A 57 -6.86 0.22 7.06
C CYS A 57 -7.78 -0.96 7.40
N ASP A 58 -7.31 -1.92 8.22
CA ASP A 58 -8.11 -3.05 8.68
C ASP A 58 -9.40 -2.56 9.32
N GLY A 59 -10.53 -3.20 8.98
CA GLY A 59 -11.87 -2.77 9.36
C GLY A 59 -12.52 -1.75 8.42
N TYR A 60 -11.77 -1.21 7.44
CA TYR A 60 -12.25 -0.19 6.50
C TYR A 60 -12.05 -0.56 5.02
N PHE A 61 -11.98 -1.85 4.71
CA PHE A 61 -11.85 -2.30 3.33
C PHE A 61 -13.11 -2.07 2.52
N ASN A 62 -14.27 -2.35 3.11
CA ASN A 62 -15.55 -2.15 2.45
C ASN A 62 -15.87 -0.65 2.36
N TYR A 63 -16.23 -0.18 1.18
CA TYR A 63 -16.77 1.15 1.00
C TYR A 63 -18.23 1.18 1.46
N PRO A 64 -18.55 1.82 2.61
CA PRO A 64 -19.81 1.63 3.32
C PRO A 64 -20.89 2.63 2.88
N ASN A 65 -20.97 2.92 1.58
CA ASN A 65 -22.00 3.82 1.06
C ASN A 65 -23.36 3.09 1.03
N PRO A 66 -24.40 3.57 1.74
CA PRO A 66 -25.69 2.87 1.81
C PRO A 66 -26.41 2.74 0.47
N TYR A 67 -26.02 3.54 -0.52
CA TYR A 67 -26.59 3.45 -1.86
C TYR A 67 -26.26 2.12 -2.55
N ILE A 68 -25.13 1.52 -2.23
CA ILE A 68 -24.67 0.27 -2.83
C ILE A 68 -25.70 -0.85 -2.65
N GLU A 69 -26.38 -0.92 -1.51
CA GLU A 69 -27.43 -1.91 -1.23
C GLU A 69 -28.64 -1.78 -2.17
N LYS A 70 -28.80 -0.63 -2.83
CA LYS A 70 -29.90 -0.37 -3.77
C LYS A 70 -29.55 -0.68 -5.22
N VAL A 71 -28.28 -1.01 -5.49
CA VAL A 71 -27.79 -1.29 -6.84
C VAL A 71 -28.26 -2.69 -7.25
N THR A 72 -29.08 -2.76 -8.27
CA THR A 72 -29.63 -4.00 -8.84
C THR A 72 -29.28 -4.18 -10.31
N SER A 73 -28.99 -3.08 -11.01
CA SER A 73 -28.55 -3.06 -12.40
C SER A 73 -27.29 -2.18 -12.57
N ALA A 74 -26.64 -2.30 -13.71
CA ALA A 74 -25.45 -1.49 -13.99
C ALA A 74 -25.75 0.01 -14.06
N GLU A 75 -26.93 0.40 -14.54
CA GLU A 75 -27.38 1.78 -14.63
C GLU A 75 -27.54 2.47 -13.27
N ASP A 76 -27.84 1.69 -12.24
CA ASP A 76 -28.04 2.23 -10.89
C ASP A 76 -26.79 2.94 -10.35
N TRP A 77 -25.61 2.59 -10.85
CA TRP A 77 -24.35 3.25 -10.44
C TRP A 77 -24.30 4.74 -10.74
N PHE A 78 -25.06 5.27 -11.70
CA PHE A 78 -25.18 6.71 -11.92
C PHE A 78 -25.83 7.46 -10.75
N GLY A 79 -26.57 6.78 -9.89
CA GLY A 79 -27.17 7.37 -8.70
C GLY A 79 -26.25 7.41 -7.48
N LEU A 80 -25.05 6.82 -7.55
CA LEU A 80 -24.09 6.89 -6.45
C LEU A 80 -23.61 8.33 -6.26
N THR A 81 -23.53 8.76 -5.01
CA THR A 81 -23.01 10.09 -4.61
C THR A 81 -22.00 9.91 -3.49
N PRO A 82 -21.02 10.83 -3.33
CA PRO A 82 -20.04 10.74 -2.24
C PRO A 82 -20.72 10.72 -0.86
N MET A 83 -20.11 10.02 0.08
CA MET A 83 -20.56 10.00 1.49
C MET A 83 -20.35 11.34 2.21
N GLY A 84 -19.38 12.14 1.73
CA GLY A 84 -19.02 13.40 2.32
C GLY A 84 -17.97 13.30 3.43
N GLU A 85 -17.40 14.46 3.78
CA GLU A 85 -16.22 14.53 4.64
C GLU A 85 -16.48 14.24 6.12
N ASP A 86 -17.74 14.31 6.56
CA ASP A 86 -18.14 13.99 7.94
C ASP A 86 -18.49 12.51 8.13
N SER A 87 -18.31 11.70 7.09
CA SER A 87 -18.55 10.26 7.15
C SER A 87 -17.74 9.61 8.28
N PRO A 88 -18.37 8.79 9.15
CA PRO A 88 -17.65 8.01 10.16
C PRO A 88 -16.55 7.12 9.58
N TYR A 89 -16.73 6.63 8.35
CA TYR A 89 -15.74 5.87 7.61
C TYR A 89 -14.44 6.65 7.42
N ILE A 90 -14.51 7.92 7.06
CA ILE A 90 -13.36 8.81 6.91
C ILE A 90 -12.83 9.22 8.29
N ALA A 91 -13.70 9.70 9.17
CA ALA A 91 -13.31 10.24 10.47
C ALA A 91 -12.54 9.23 11.35
N ASN A 92 -13.00 7.97 11.38
CA ASN A 92 -12.35 6.91 12.19
C ASN A 92 -10.97 6.54 11.65
N GLN A 93 -10.79 6.49 10.34
CA GLN A 93 -9.48 6.23 9.72
C GLN A 93 -8.49 7.36 10.01
N VAL A 94 -8.94 8.61 9.91
CA VAL A 94 -8.14 9.80 10.25
C VAL A 94 -7.75 9.80 11.73
N LEU A 95 -8.66 9.45 12.62
CA LEU A 95 -8.39 9.35 14.06
C LEU A 95 -7.33 8.27 14.37
N ARG A 96 -7.43 7.08 13.74
CA ARG A 96 -6.42 6.01 13.86
C ARG A 96 -5.05 6.52 13.42
N ALA A 97 -4.97 7.11 12.22
CA ALA A 97 -3.73 7.65 11.68
C ALA A 97 -3.11 8.69 12.61
N LYS A 98 -3.92 9.63 13.09
CA LYS A 98 -3.48 10.68 14.01
C LYS A 98 -2.87 10.11 15.29
N ARG A 99 -3.52 9.13 15.90
CA ARG A 99 -3.00 8.48 17.13
C ARG A 99 -1.66 7.76 16.88
N VAL A 100 -1.49 7.12 15.72
CA VAL A 100 -0.19 6.51 15.37
C VAL A 100 0.87 7.59 15.18
N VAL A 101 0.58 8.66 14.43
CA VAL A 101 1.50 9.79 14.22
C VAL A 101 1.92 10.42 15.55
N GLU A 102 0.99 10.67 16.45
CA GLU A 102 1.27 11.18 17.80
C GLU A 102 2.14 10.18 18.62
N GLY A 103 1.88 8.89 18.47
CA GLY A 103 2.60 7.83 19.17
C GLY A 103 4.05 7.65 18.76
N VAL A 104 4.42 7.95 17.51
CA VAL A 104 5.82 7.89 17.02
C VAL A 104 6.62 9.14 17.31
N LYS A 105 5.99 10.24 17.72
CA LYS A 105 6.64 11.50 18.13
C LYS A 105 7.68 12.03 17.11
N GLY A 106 7.46 11.82 15.83
CA GLY A 106 8.35 12.25 14.76
C GLY A 106 9.59 11.36 14.52
N GLU A 107 9.70 10.21 15.18
CA GLU A 107 10.86 9.30 15.03
C GLU A 107 10.99 8.70 13.61
N CYS A 108 9.86 8.47 12.93
CA CYS A 108 9.83 7.90 11.57
C CYS A 108 8.75 8.55 10.71
N CYS A 109 8.76 8.23 9.41
CA CYS A 109 7.65 8.56 8.53
C CYS A 109 6.47 7.61 8.77
N VAL A 110 5.26 8.16 8.65
CA VAL A 110 3.99 7.42 8.78
C VAL A 110 3.20 7.55 7.49
N PHE A 111 2.83 6.41 6.92
CA PHE A 111 2.01 6.31 5.71
C PHE A 111 0.71 5.57 6.03
N TYR A 112 -0.39 6.03 5.48
CA TYR A 112 -1.66 5.33 5.63
C TYR A 112 -1.96 4.47 4.40
N ASN A 113 -2.41 3.23 4.60
CA ASN A 113 -2.83 2.35 3.51
C ASN A 113 -4.14 2.84 2.91
N VAL A 114 -4.12 3.19 1.63
CA VAL A 114 -5.28 3.67 0.87
C VAL A 114 -5.48 2.77 -0.33
N PHE A 115 -6.65 2.15 -0.45
CA PHE A 115 -7.00 1.37 -1.63
C PHE A 115 -7.53 2.23 -2.76
N CYS A 116 -7.30 1.77 -3.99
CA CYS A 116 -7.85 2.38 -5.20
C CYS A 116 -9.39 2.21 -5.28
N PRO A 117 -10.09 3.09 -6.02
CA PRO A 117 -11.56 3.10 -6.08
C PRO A 117 -12.18 1.77 -6.49
N MET A 118 -11.62 1.12 -7.52
CA MET A 118 -12.11 -0.19 -7.94
C MET A 118 -11.99 -1.26 -6.84
N SER A 119 -10.90 -1.26 -6.07
CA SER A 119 -10.73 -2.21 -4.96
C SER A 119 -11.77 -1.97 -3.87
N LEU A 120 -12.02 -0.72 -3.49
CA LEU A 120 -13.03 -0.36 -2.49
C LEU A 120 -14.44 -0.77 -2.94
N MET A 121 -14.78 -0.57 -4.21
CA MET A 121 -16.06 -0.99 -4.78
C MET A 121 -16.18 -2.53 -4.76
N ARG A 122 -15.11 -3.24 -5.14
CA ARG A 122 -15.06 -4.71 -5.12
C ARG A 122 -15.23 -5.26 -3.71
N PHE A 123 -14.60 -4.66 -2.70
CA PHE A 123 -14.76 -5.06 -1.30
C PHE A 123 -16.16 -4.75 -0.75
N GLY A 124 -16.78 -3.64 -1.19
CA GLY A 124 -18.12 -3.25 -0.77
C GLY A 124 -19.26 -4.01 -1.49
N THR A 125 -18.93 -4.75 -2.56
CA THR A 125 -19.89 -5.53 -3.36
C THR A 125 -19.41 -6.98 -3.51
N SER A 126 -19.17 -7.40 -4.74
CA SER A 126 -18.46 -8.62 -5.09
C SER A 126 -17.74 -8.45 -6.43
N GLU A 127 -16.72 -9.25 -6.66
CA GLU A 127 -16.02 -9.29 -7.95
C GLU A 127 -16.96 -9.66 -9.09
N GLU A 128 -17.82 -10.67 -8.88
CA GLU A 128 -18.76 -11.14 -9.89
C GLU A 128 -19.71 -10.02 -10.33
N LEU A 129 -20.32 -9.32 -9.37
CA LEU A 129 -21.24 -8.23 -9.64
C LEU A 129 -20.54 -7.09 -10.37
N LEU A 130 -19.36 -6.69 -9.88
CA LEU A 130 -18.57 -5.61 -10.47
C LEU A 130 -18.20 -5.91 -11.92
N MET A 131 -17.66 -7.10 -12.21
CA MET A 131 -17.25 -7.49 -13.56
C MET A 131 -18.45 -7.68 -14.49
N LYS A 132 -19.60 -8.13 -13.98
CA LYS A 132 -20.85 -8.19 -14.74
C LYS A 132 -21.29 -6.78 -15.15
N HIS A 133 -21.41 -5.86 -14.19
CA HIS A 133 -21.86 -4.49 -14.47
C HIS A 133 -20.88 -3.70 -15.36
N LEU A 134 -19.56 -3.94 -15.24
CA LEU A 134 -18.56 -3.36 -16.15
C LEU A 134 -18.77 -3.78 -17.62
N LYS A 135 -19.25 -5.01 -17.85
CA LYS A 135 -19.57 -5.50 -19.20
C LYS A 135 -20.90 -4.95 -19.72
N GLU A 136 -21.88 -4.77 -18.84
CA GLU A 136 -23.23 -4.29 -19.17
C GLU A 136 -23.24 -2.78 -19.44
N ASN A 137 -22.64 -1.99 -18.54
CA ASN A 137 -22.56 -0.53 -18.64
C ASN A 137 -21.27 0.00 -18.03
N PRO A 138 -20.15 0.03 -18.79
CA PRO A 138 -18.86 0.51 -18.27
C PRO A 138 -18.89 1.98 -17.86
N GLU A 139 -19.73 2.83 -18.49
CA GLU A 139 -19.81 4.25 -18.13
C GLU A 139 -20.38 4.46 -16.73
N ALA A 140 -21.43 3.71 -16.37
CA ALA A 140 -22.04 3.79 -15.05
C ALA A 140 -21.09 3.31 -13.95
N VAL A 141 -20.33 2.25 -14.20
CA VAL A 141 -19.34 1.74 -13.25
C VAL A 141 -18.15 2.69 -13.12
N CYS A 142 -17.66 3.25 -14.23
CA CYS A 142 -16.61 4.27 -14.19
C CYS A 142 -17.08 5.55 -13.45
N HIS A 143 -18.35 5.94 -13.59
CA HIS A 143 -18.93 7.01 -12.76
C HIS A 143 -18.84 6.68 -11.26
N ALA A 144 -19.18 5.45 -10.87
CA ALA A 144 -19.04 5.02 -9.47
C ALA A 144 -17.58 5.07 -8.99
N PHE A 145 -16.59 4.66 -9.81
CA PHE A 145 -15.18 4.81 -9.46
C PHE A 145 -14.79 6.27 -9.23
N GLU A 146 -15.29 7.19 -10.06
CA GLU A 146 -15.05 8.63 -9.91
C GLU A 146 -15.64 9.19 -8.61
N VAL A 147 -16.85 8.75 -8.25
CA VAL A 147 -17.52 9.14 -6.99
C VAL A 147 -16.73 8.62 -5.78
N ILE A 148 -16.31 7.35 -5.80
CA ILE A 148 -15.47 6.76 -4.74
C ILE A 148 -14.14 7.50 -4.65
N ALA A 149 -13.55 7.87 -5.79
CA ALA A 149 -12.30 8.64 -5.81
C ALA A 149 -12.44 9.99 -5.08
N GLU A 150 -13.59 10.67 -5.12
CA GLU A 150 -13.79 11.92 -4.37
C GLU A 150 -13.78 11.71 -2.85
N ASP A 151 -14.42 10.65 -2.35
CA ASP A 151 -14.32 10.30 -0.93
C ASP A 151 -12.91 9.90 -0.51
N VAL A 152 -12.21 9.15 -1.38
CA VAL A 152 -10.80 8.76 -1.13
C VAL A 152 -9.89 10.00 -1.12
N LYS A 153 -10.09 10.96 -2.01
CA LYS A 153 -9.37 12.25 -1.98
C LYS A 153 -9.61 13.01 -0.69
N THR A 154 -10.85 13.00 -0.21
CA THR A 154 -11.21 13.61 1.08
C THR A 154 -10.48 12.93 2.23
N LEU A 155 -10.46 11.58 2.25
CA LEU A 155 -9.68 10.80 3.21
C LEU A 155 -8.19 11.16 3.14
N VAL A 156 -7.60 11.15 1.95
CA VAL A 156 -6.17 11.47 1.72
C VAL A 156 -5.82 12.87 2.23
N ARG A 157 -6.66 13.87 1.92
CA ARG A 157 -6.47 15.23 2.43
C ARG A 157 -6.41 15.25 3.95
N LYS A 158 -7.40 14.65 4.62
CA LYS A 158 -7.45 14.63 6.09
C LYS A 158 -6.31 13.82 6.71
N LEU A 159 -5.89 12.70 6.10
CA LEU A 159 -4.74 11.91 6.55
C LEU A 159 -3.44 12.74 6.55
N ILE A 160 -3.20 13.51 5.51
CA ILE A 160 -1.97 14.30 5.36
C ILE A 160 -2.06 15.59 6.19
N THR A 161 -3.16 16.35 6.07
CA THR A 161 -3.24 17.71 6.64
C THR A 161 -3.75 17.76 8.08
N GLU A 162 -4.54 16.78 8.54
CA GLU A 162 -5.16 16.77 9.86
C GLU A 162 -4.55 15.69 10.79
N ALA A 163 -4.26 14.49 10.25
CA ALA A 163 -3.61 13.43 11.02
C ALA A 163 -2.08 13.55 11.03
N GLY A 164 -1.48 14.24 10.05
CA GLY A 164 -0.05 14.46 9.97
C GLY A 164 0.75 13.30 9.37
N CYS A 165 0.13 12.44 8.54
CA CYS A 165 0.84 11.43 7.77
C CYS A 165 1.82 12.09 6.79
N ASP A 166 2.99 11.48 6.61
CA ASP A 166 4.01 11.95 5.65
C ASP A 166 3.61 11.72 4.19
N GLY A 167 2.64 10.84 3.94
CA GLY A 167 2.07 10.50 2.66
C GLY A 167 1.11 9.32 2.77
N ILE A 168 0.71 8.77 1.62
CA ILE A 168 -0.11 7.56 1.56
C ILE A 168 0.69 6.37 1.01
N TYR A 169 0.28 5.17 1.42
CA TYR A 169 0.67 3.90 0.82
C TYR A 169 -0.48 3.46 -0.09
N TYR A 170 -0.42 3.88 -1.35
CA TYR A 170 -1.51 3.73 -2.30
C TYR A 170 -1.50 2.35 -2.92
N CYS A 171 -2.50 1.54 -2.59
CA CYS A 171 -2.61 0.16 -3.01
C CYS A 171 -3.48 0.04 -4.26
N VAL A 172 -2.86 -0.27 -5.40
CA VAL A 172 -3.53 -0.60 -6.65
C VAL A 172 -3.58 -2.11 -6.85
N GLN A 173 -4.67 -2.58 -7.42
CA GLN A 173 -4.98 -3.98 -7.66
C GLN A 173 -5.77 -4.11 -8.98
N ASN A 174 -6.28 -5.32 -9.23
CA ASN A 174 -7.24 -5.61 -10.28
C ASN A 174 -6.67 -5.52 -11.71
N ALA A 175 -5.35 -5.56 -11.88
CA ALA A 175 -4.70 -5.65 -13.19
C ALA A 175 -4.25 -7.08 -13.54
N GLU A 176 -4.79 -8.08 -12.83
CA GLU A 176 -4.46 -9.49 -13.09
C GLU A 176 -4.71 -9.84 -14.56
N THR A 177 -3.81 -10.60 -15.15
CA THR A 177 -3.79 -10.89 -16.59
C THR A 177 -5.06 -11.54 -17.12
N PHE A 178 -5.81 -12.22 -16.25
CA PHE A 178 -7.09 -12.85 -16.58
C PHE A 178 -8.28 -11.88 -16.55
N ARG A 179 -8.15 -10.71 -15.88
CA ARG A 179 -9.25 -9.78 -15.62
C ARG A 179 -9.44 -8.76 -16.75
N PHE A 180 -8.37 -8.11 -17.14
CA PHE A 180 -8.35 -7.04 -18.14
C PHE A 180 -7.21 -7.23 -19.14
N THR A 181 -7.40 -6.71 -20.35
CA THR A 181 -6.28 -6.31 -21.19
C THR A 181 -5.66 -5.01 -20.65
N ALA A 182 -4.43 -4.71 -21.05
CA ALA A 182 -3.79 -3.45 -20.65
C ALA A 182 -4.57 -2.21 -21.15
N GLU A 183 -5.21 -2.32 -22.31
CA GLU A 183 -6.04 -1.25 -22.87
C GLU A 183 -7.31 -1.03 -22.06
N GLU A 184 -8.02 -2.11 -21.72
CA GLU A 184 -9.22 -2.04 -20.87
C GLU A 184 -8.91 -1.44 -19.49
N TYR A 185 -7.83 -1.89 -18.84
CA TYR A 185 -7.42 -1.32 -17.55
C TYR A 185 -7.14 0.18 -17.66
N ARG A 186 -6.35 0.58 -18.66
CA ARG A 186 -6.03 2.00 -18.89
C ARG A 186 -7.25 2.86 -19.17
N LYS A 187 -8.27 2.28 -19.83
CA LYS A 187 -9.50 3.00 -20.15
C LYS A 187 -10.48 3.07 -18.97
N LEU A 188 -10.67 1.98 -18.25
CA LEU A 188 -11.77 1.81 -17.30
C LEU A 188 -11.36 2.09 -15.85
N VAL A 189 -10.15 1.72 -15.43
CA VAL A 189 -9.70 1.75 -14.04
C VAL A 189 -8.72 2.88 -13.77
N ARG A 190 -7.69 2.99 -14.61
CA ARG A 190 -6.60 3.98 -14.46
C ARG A 190 -7.07 5.42 -14.21
N PRO A 191 -8.13 5.98 -14.82
CA PRO A 191 -8.52 7.37 -14.59
C PRO A 191 -8.82 7.65 -13.10
N SER A 192 -9.59 6.79 -12.46
CA SER A 192 -9.91 6.93 -11.04
C SER A 192 -8.70 6.70 -10.12
N ASP A 193 -7.80 5.78 -10.47
CA ASP A 193 -6.56 5.55 -9.74
C ASP A 193 -5.67 6.79 -9.73
N LEU A 194 -5.43 7.37 -10.92
CA LEU A 194 -4.61 8.57 -11.08
C LEU A 194 -5.22 9.78 -10.42
N LYS A 195 -6.54 9.93 -10.48
CA LYS A 195 -7.26 11.03 -9.81
C LYS A 195 -6.95 11.11 -8.31
N VAL A 196 -6.82 9.97 -7.65
CA VAL A 196 -6.43 9.88 -6.24
C VAL A 196 -4.95 10.16 -6.04
N LEU A 197 -4.08 9.46 -6.80
CA LEU A 197 -2.63 9.55 -6.61
C LEU A 197 -2.07 10.93 -6.96
N GLU A 198 -2.54 11.52 -8.06
CA GLU A 198 -2.15 12.88 -8.47
C GLU A 198 -2.60 13.92 -7.44
N TYR A 199 -3.82 13.76 -6.90
CA TYR A 199 -4.28 14.62 -5.81
C TYR A 199 -3.42 14.45 -4.55
N ALA A 200 -3.08 13.22 -4.16
CA ALA A 200 -2.17 12.98 -3.04
C ALA A 200 -0.82 13.67 -3.24
N ASN A 201 -0.29 13.68 -4.46
CA ASN A 201 0.97 14.34 -4.81
C ASN A 201 0.90 15.87 -4.72
N THR A 202 -0.29 16.48 -4.77
CA THR A 202 -0.43 17.92 -4.49
C THR A 202 -0.28 18.26 -3.01
N LEU A 203 -0.42 17.26 -2.13
CA LEU A 203 -0.39 17.42 -0.66
C LEU A 203 0.92 16.93 -0.05
N SER A 204 1.51 15.89 -0.62
CA SER A 204 2.81 15.34 -0.22
C SER A 204 3.51 14.69 -1.41
N GLU A 205 4.80 14.93 -1.57
CA GLU A 205 5.62 14.24 -2.58
C GLU A 205 6.01 12.81 -2.18
N ASN A 206 5.77 12.40 -0.93
CA ASN A 206 6.31 11.18 -0.34
C ASN A 206 5.35 9.97 -0.47
N ASN A 207 4.52 9.90 -1.51
CA ASN A 207 3.58 8.80 -1.68
C ASN A 207 4.26 7.55 -2.22
N ILE A 208 3.84 6.39 -1.71
CA ILE A 208 4.31 5.05 -2.13
C ILE A 208 3.21 4.38 -2.93
N LEU A 209 3.54 3.87 -4.12
CA LEU A 209 2.67 3.02 -4.91
C LEU A 209 2.90 1.55 -4.54
N HIS A 210 1.86 0.83 -4.21
CA HIS A 210 1.88 -0.61 -4.00
C HIS A 210 1.09 -1.34 -5.09
N CYS A 211 1.80 -2.02 -5.98
CA CYS A 211 1.24 -2.88 -7.01
C CYS A 211 1.01 -4.26 -6.39
N CYS A 212 -0.21 -4.50 -5.90
CA CYS A 212 -0.51 -5.64 -5.04
C CYS A 212 -0.72 -6.93 -5.82
N GLY A 213 0.02 -7.97 -5.49
CA GLY A 213 -0.13 -9.33 -6.03
C GLY A 213 -1.02 -10.25 -5.17
N TRP A 214 -2.04 -9.71 -4.52
CA TRP A 214 -2.88 -10.42 -3.54
C TRP A 214 -3.53 -11.70 -4.06
N ALA A 215 -3.85 -11.75 -5.35
CA ALA A 215 -4.49 -12.91 -5.97
C ALA A 215 -3.53 -14.08 -6.23
N GLY A 216 -2.23 -13.84 -6.18
CA GLY A 216 -1.20 -14.82 -6.55
C GLY A 216 -1.03 -15.01 -8.06
N ASP A 217 -1.83 -14.31 -8.86
CA ASP A 217 -1.71 -14.28 -10.32
C ASP A 217 -0.95 -13.04 -10.78
N PRO A 218 -0.13 -13.14 -11.85
CA PRO A 218 0.59 -12.01 -12.39
C PRO A 218 -0.33 -10.88 -12.86
N ASN A 219 0.06 -9.66 -12.56
CA ASN A 219 -0.61 -8.47 -13.05
C ASN A 219 -0.01 -8.01 -14.40
N ARG A 220 -0.76 -7.19 -15.11
CA ARG A 220 -0.24 -6.36 -16.20
C ARG A 220 0.50 -5.17 -15.61
N ILE A 221 1.62 -5.43 -14.95
CA ILE A 221 2.37 -4.43 -14.16
C ILE A 221 2.76 -3.19 -14.98
N GLU A 222 2.81 -3.33 -16.31
CA GLU A 222 3.09 -2.25 -17.24
C GLU A 222 2.01 -1.15 -17.25
N VAL A 223 0.81 -1.42 -16.73
CA VAL A 223 -0.25 -0.39 -16.65
C VAL A 223 0.02 0.62 -15.53
N TRP A 224 0.87 0.26 -14.57
CA TRP A 224 1.25 1.09 -13.42
C TRP A 224 2.65 1.71 -13.54
N GLN A 225 3.38 1.39 -14.62
CA GLN A 225 4.78 1.80 -14.78
C GLN A 225 5.01 3.30 -14.61
N ASP A 226 4.11 4.11 -15.11
CA ASP A 226 4.18 5.58 -15.14
C ASP A 226 3.33 6.28 -14.07
N TYR A 227 2.73 5.53 -13.12
CA TYR A 227 2.01 6.14 -12.00
C TYR A 227 2.97 7.01 -11.18
N PRO A 228 2.62 8.28 -10.88
CA PRO A 228 3.56 9.25 -10.33
C PRO A 228 3.71 9.09 -8.80
N ALA A 229 4.39 8.05 -8.35
CA ALA A 229 4.73 7.87 -6.93
C ALA A 229 6.23 8.01 -6.69
N LYS A 230 6.62 8.39 -5.49
CA LYS A 230 8.00 8.60 -5.09
C LYS A 230 8.76 7.28 -4.95
N ALA A 231 8.10 6.28 -4.39
CA ALA A 231 8.61 4.92 -4.28
C ALA A 231 7.59 3.91 -4.79
N VAL A 232 8.06 2.74 -5.19
CA VAL A 232 7.21 1.66 -5.70
C VAL A 232 7.52 0.35 -4.97
N ASN A 233 6.47 -0.34 -4.56
CA ASN A 233 6.49 -1.70 -4.02
C ASN A 233 5.61 -2.61 -4.88
N TRP A 234 6.05 -3.83 -5.12
CA TRP A 234 5.28 -4.83 -5.87
C TRP A 234 5.59 -6.23 -5.38
N ALA A 235 4.80 -7.21 -5.81
CA ALA A 235 4.96 -8.61 -5.48
C ALA A 235 6.05 -9.25 -6.37
N VAL A 236 7.32 -9.11 -5.99
CA VAL A 236 8.51 -9.58 -6.72
C VAL A 236 8.37 -11.02 -7.20
N TYR A 237 7.85 -11.89 -6.34
CA TYR A 237 7.74 -13.32 -6.63
C TYR A 237 6.52 -13.68 -7.49
N VAL A 238 5.42 -12.92 -7.38
CA VAL A 238 4.23 -13.11 -8.23
C VAL A 238 4.48 -12.58 -9.63
N GLU A 239 5.07 -11.39 -9.73
CA GLU A 239 5.36 -10.74 -11.01
C GLU A 239 6.62 -11.30 -11.71
N ASN A 240 7.38 -12.16 -11.03
CA ASN A 240 8.69 -12.63 -11.49
C ASN A 240 9.59 -11.48 -11.98
N LEU A 241 9.60 -10.39 -11.21
CA LEU A 241 10.35 -9.16 -11.50
C LEU A 241 11.17 -8.80 -10.26
N SER A 242 12.47 -9.08 -10.31
CA SER A 242 13.37 -8.80 -9.19
C SER A 242 13.38 -7.31 -8.80
N LEU A 243 13.79 -7.01 -7.57
CA LEU A 243 13.84 -5.62 -7.10
C LEU A 243 14.77 -4.76 -7.97
N ALA A 244 15.88 -5.33 -8.45
CA ALA A 244 16.83 -4.66 -9.34
C ALA A 244 16.25 -4.40 -10.75
N GLU A 245 15.55 -5.36 -11.31
CA GLU A 245 14.87 -5.22 -12.61
C GLU A 245 13.72 -4.24 -12.53
N GLY A 246 12.90 -4.34 -11.49
CA GLY A 246 11.79 -3.43 -11.25
C GLY A 246 12.22 -1.99 -11.03
N LYS A 247 13.36 -1.77 -10.37
CA LYS A 247 13.94 -0.42 -10.26
C LYS A 247 14.21 0.20 -11.63
N LYS A 248 14.73 -0.58 -12.59
CA LYS A 248 14.93 -0.12 -13.96
C LYS A 248 13.59 0.06 -14.67
N PHE A 249 12.68 -0.90 -14.53
CA PHE A 249 11.35 -0.88 -15.12
C PHE A 249 10.55 0.37 -14.70
N PHE A 250 10.60 0.73 -13.42
CA PHE A 250 9.95 1.92 -12.88
C PHE A 250 10.78 3.21 -13.01
N GLY A 251 11.74 3.27 -13.94
CA GLY A 251 12.47 4.49 -14.30
C GLY A 251 13.49 4.96 -13.25
N GLY A 252 14.05 4.06 -12.45
CA GLY A 252 15.07 4.37 -11.44
C GLY A 252 14.51 5.00 -10.16
N ARG A 253 13.21 5.00 -9.95
CA ARG A 253 12.59 5.45 -8.69
C ARG A 253 13.04 4.61 -7.51
N CYS A 254 12.87 5.13 -6.31
CA CYS A 254 13.05 4.35 -5.09
C CYS A 254 12.13 3.12 -5.11
N VAL A 255 12.68 1.97 -4.74
CA VAL A 255 11.94 0.71 -4.70
C VAL A 255 11.90 0.15 -3.29
N MET A 256 10.80 -0.53 -2.97
CA MET A 256 10.59 -1.17 -1.68
C MET A 256 10.18 -2.63 -1.88
N GLY A 257 10.74 -3.54 -1.09
CA GLY A 257 10.40 -4.97 -1.15
C GLY A 257 11.60 -5.87 -1.04
N GLY A 258 11.53 -7.02 -1.70
CA GLY A 258 12.61 -7.99 -1.88
C GLY A 258 12.38 -9.31 -1.17
N PHE A 259 11.60 -9.35 -0.09
CA PHE A 259 11.26 -10.59 0.60
C PHE A 259 9.89 -11.12 0.19
N ASP A 260 9.82 -12.43 -0.05
CA ASP A 260 8.54 -13.13 -0.20
C ASP A 260 7.74 -13.02 1.11
N ASN A 261 6.52 -12.51 1.01
CA ASN A 261 5.64 -12.29 2.15
C ASN A 261 4.88 -13.55 2.59
N ARG A 262 4.96 -14.66 1.85
CA ARG A 262 4.20 -15.88 2.12
C ARG A 262 4.87 -16.73 3.21
N LYS A 263 4.09 -17.66 3.81
CA LYS A 263 4.62 -18.59 4.85
C LYS A 263 5.69 -19.55 4.31
N GLU A 264 5.65 -19.86 3.03
CA GLU A 264 6.66 -20.67 2.34
C GLU A 264 7.94 -19.89 2.07
N GLY A 265 7.86 -18.55 2.10
CA GLY A 265 8.98 -17.67 1.85
C GLY A 265 10.03 -17.71 2.96
N LEU A 266 11.26 -17.40 2.57
CA LEU A 266 12.43 -17.44 3.45
C LEU A 266 12.28 -16.51 4.66
N LEU A 267 11.60 -15.38 4.51
CA LEU A 267 11.34 -14.46 5.62
C LEU A 267 10.59 -15.12 6.76
N TYR A 268 9.61 -15.98 6.47
CA TYR A 268 8.82 -16.67 7.48
C TYR A 268 9.46 -17.99 7.94
N SER A 269 10.00 -18.78 7.04
CA SER A 269 10.45 -20.16 7.31
C SER A 269 11.96 -20.33 7.50
N GLY A 270 12.79 -19.39 7.01
CA GLY A 270 14.25 -19.51 6.99
C GLY A 270 14.93 -19.32 8.35
N THR A 271 16.19 -19.71 8.42
CA THR A 271 17.08 -19.45 9.56
C THR A 271 17.59 -18.00 9.53
N LYS A 272 18.21 -17.55 10.64
CA LYS A 272 18.87 -16.24 10.71
C LYS A 272 19.91 -16.06 9.61
N GLU A 273 20.75 -17.06 9.41
CA GLU A 273 21.84 -17.04 8.42
C GLU A 273 21.31 -16.96 6.99
N GLU A 274 20.19 -17.61 6.70
CA GLU A 274 19.54 -17.54 5.39
C GLU A 274 18.93 -16.17 5.14
N ILE A 275 18.25 -15.59 6.13
CA ILE A 275 17.70 -14.23 6.06
C ILE A 275 18.82 -13.20 5.88
N GLU A 276 19.92 -13.30 6.64
CA GLU A 276 21.06 -12.38 6.51
C GLU A 276 21.74 -12.48 5.12
N LYS A 277 21.85 -13.69 4.56
CA LYS A 277 22.36 -13.90 3.18
C LYS A 277 21.42 -13.32 2.13
N GLU A 278 20.11 -13.42 2.36
CA GLU A 278 19.12 -12.85 1.44
C GLU A 278 19.17 -11.32 1.44
N VAL A 279 19.36 -10.67 2.61
CA VAL A 279 19.65 -9.23 2.69
C VAL A 279 20.86 -8.87 1.81
N GLU A 280 21.97 -9.61 1.96
CA GLU A 280 23.19 -9.39 1.15
C GLU A 280 22.93 -9.56 -0.35
N ARG A 281 22.19 -10.61 -0.74
CA ARG A 281 21.85 -10.87 -2.14
C ARG A 281 21.02 -9.74 -2.73
N ILE A 282 19.93 -9.36 -2.06
CA ILE A 282 19.05 -8.28 -2.52
C ILE A 282 19.85 -6.99 -2.72
N LEU A 283 20.64 -6.59 -1.74
CA LEU A 283 21.39 -5.34 -1.80
C LEU A 283 22.58 -5.39 -2.79
N LYS A 284 23.20 -6.56 -2.99
CA LYS A 284 24.21 -6.73 -4.02
C LYS A 284 23.65 -6.56 -5.43
N GLU A 285 22.43 -7.01 -5.67
CA GLU A 285 21.76 -6.93 -6.99
C GLU A 285 21.14 -5.55 -7.25
N THR A 286 20.54 -4.94 -6.22
CA THR A 286 19.74 -3.71 -6.36
C THR A 286 20.55 -2.44 -6.05
N GLY A 287 21.66 -2.58 -5.31
CA GLY A 287 22.39 -1.48 -4.70
C GLY A 287 21.78 -1.04 -3.37
N THR A 288 22.38 -0.03 -2.76
CA THR A 288 21.97 0.51 -1.45
C THR A 288 21.29 1.88 -1.54
N THR A 289 21.30 2.50 -2.71
CA THR A 289 20.73 3.83 -2.96
C THR A 289 19.33 3.69 -3.55
N GLY A 290 18.35 4.40 -3.02
CA GLY A 290 16.97 4.34 -3.49
C GLY A 290 16.34 2.95 -3.32
N VAL A 291 16.62 2.31 -2.20
CA VAL A 291 16.11 0.98 -1.83
C VAL A 291 15.62 1.01 -0.40
N ILE A 292 14.48 0.38 -0.17
CA ILE A 292 13.90 0.12 1.15
C ILE A 292 13.67 -1.38 1.24
N LEU A 293 14.28 -2.06 2.20
CA LEU A 293 13.98 -3.48 2.40
C LEU A 293 12.60 -3.67 3.00
N GLY A 294 11.85 -4.57 2.41
CA GLY A 294 10.50 -4.91 2.84
C GLY A 294 10.06 -6.23 2.24
N ALA A 295 8.78 -6.56 2.43
CA ALA A 295 8.16 -7.71 1.79
C ALA A 295 7.34 -7.27 0.56
N ASP A 296 7.02 -8.26 -0.27
CA ASP A 296 6.20 -8.09 -1.47
C ASP A 296 4.81 -7.53 -1.17
N CYS A 297 4.23 -7.97 -0.06
CA CYS A 297 2.96 -7.53 0.47
C CYS A 297 2.95 -7.72 2.00
N THR A 298 1.77 -7.80 2.60
CA THR A 298 1.51 -8.09 4.00
C THR A 298 2.18 -9.40 4.42
N VAL A 299 3.03 -9.36 5.44
CA VAL A 299 3.58 -10.59 6.03
C VAL A 299 2.52 -11.28 6.91
N PRO A 300 2.66 -12.60 7.20
CA PRO A 300 1.74 -13.28 8.09
C PRO A 300 1.66 -12.59 9.46
N SER A 301 0.47 -12.44 10.00
CA SER A 301 0.26 -11.77 11.30
C SER A 301 0.85 -12.52 12.49
N ASP A 302 1.17 -13.80 12.32
CA ASP A 302 1.83 -14.66 13.29
C ASP A 302 3.36 -14.76 13.09
N ILE A 303 3.95 -13.89 12.28
CA ILE A 303 5.41 -13.85 12.10
C ILE A 303 6.11 -13.51 13.41
N ASP A 304 7.15 -14.28 13.72
CA ASP A 304 8.03 -13.92 14.83
C ASP A 304 8.81 -12.62 14.49
N HIS A 305 8.58 -11.57 15.26
CA HIS A 305 9.24 -10.27 15.08
C HIS A 305 10.77 -10.38 15.12
N GLN A 306 11.32 -11.41 15.78
CA GLN A 306 12.76 -11.67 15.79
C GLN A 306 13.34 -11.80 14.38
N ARG A 307 12.55 -12.28 13.39
CA ARG A 307 12.97 -12.38 11.98
C ARG A 307 13.19 -11.01 11.34
N LEU A 308 12.34 -10.04 11.67
CA LEU A 308 12.49 -8.65 11.22
C LEU A 308 13.67 -7.97 11.95
N ILE A 309 13.89 -8.32 13.22
CA ILE A 309 15.03 -7.84 14.01
C ILE A 309 16.35 -8.36 13.39
N TRP A 310 16.43 -9.61 12.92
CA TRP A 310 17.63 -10.12 12.22
C TRP A 310 17.98 -9.29 10.98
N ILE A 311 16.98 -8.87 10.20
CA ILE A 311 17.21 -7.96 9.08
C ILE A 311 17.79 -6.63 9.57
N ARG A 312 17.20 -6.04 10.63
CA ARG A 312 17.72 -4.80 11.24
C ARG A 312 19.16 -4.95 11.70
N GLU A 313 19.47 -6.02 12.46
CA GLU A 313 20.82 -6.30 12.93
C GLU A 313 21.83 -6.49 11.80
N LYS A 314 21.39 -7.07 10.68
CA LYS A 314 22.24 -7.25 9.49
C LYS A 314 22.54 -5.91 8.83
N LEU A 315 21.50 -5.07 8.61
CA LEU A 315 21.66 -3.75 8.03
C LEU A 315 22.51 -2.81 8.89
N ASP A 316 22.50 -2.99 10.20
CA ASP A 316 23.32 -2.20 11.14
C ASP A 316 24.80 -2.53 11.05
N LYS A 317 25.18 -3.66 10.46
CA LYS A 317 26.56 -4.15 10.30
C LYS A 317 27.14 -3.93 8.90
N MET A 318 26.30 -3.53 7.94
CA MET A 318 26.70 -3.28 6.55
C MET A 318 27.10 -1.81 6.34
#